data_e4071fd7b51050bf3584bf08a36cbb0e
#
_entry.id   e4071fd7b51050bf3584bf08a36cbb0e
#
_cell.length_a   1.000
_cell.length_b   1.000
_cell.length_c   1.000
_cell.angle_alpha   90.00
_cell.angle_beta   90.00
_cell.angle_gamma   90.00
#
_symmetry.space_group_name_H-M   'P 1'
#
loop_
_entity.id
_entity.type
_entity.pdbx_description
1 polymer ?
#
loop_
_entity_poly.entity_id
_entity_poly.type
_entity_poly.pdbx_seq_one_letter_code
_entity_poly.pdbx_strand_id
1 'polypeptide(L)'
;MKKQFCILFLAVFAVSSSSLFAQKADLASKNIKFYSHVWEVVLNEGRANILDTAYAETAILHTVPETKGKANCIAYYTNYITGFSNRQFIVKETFAQGNKLVKYWQFKGKHTGTFFGIPATNKDVDVIGCTIATIVNGKITEEQDFFDNLEFLQQLGLMAR
;
A
#
# COMPACT_ATOMS: atom_id res chain seq x y z
N MET A 1 11.55 -6.01 55.63
CA MET A 1 10.86 -5.03 54.77
C MET A 1 11.51 -4.81 53.38
N LYS A 2 12.77 -5.21 53.11
CA LYS A 2 13.44 -4.97 51.80
C LYS A 2 13.05 -5.92 50.65
N LYS A 3 12.50 -7.11 50.93
CA LYS A 3 12.13 -8.08 49.86
C LYS A 3 10.76 -7.83 49.20
N GLN A 4 9.83 -7.16 49.84
CA GLN A 4 8.52 -6.85 49.24
C GLN A 4 8.56 -5.69 48.24
N PHE A 5 9.51 -4.77 48.34
CA PHE A 5 9.64 -3.62 47.46
C PHE A 5 10.16 -4.02 46.06
N CYS A 6 11.03 -5.05 45.97
CA CYS A 6 11.53 -5.54 44.67
C CYS A 6 10.47 -6.26 43.85
N ILE A 7 9.53 -6.98 44.49
CA ILE A 7 8.48 -7.72 43.76
C ILE A 7 7.45 -6.76 43.18
N LEU A 8 7.12 -5.67 43.86
CA LEU A 8 6.18 -4.66 43.40
C LEU A 8 6.74 -3.89 42.17
N PHE A 9 8.04 -3.62 42.13
CA PHE A 9 8.70 -2.93 41.02
C PHE A 9 8.77 -3.80 39.72
N LEU A 10 8.98 -5.10 39.87
CA LEU A 10 8.97 -6.05 38.73
C LEU A 10 7.57 -6.24 38.15
N ALA A 11 6.51 -6.27 38.98
CA ALA A 11 5.14 -6.41 38.54
C ALA A 11 4.65 -5.18 37.76
N VAL A 12 5.02 -3.96 38.15
CA VAL A 12 4.67 -2.71 37.45
C VAL A 12 5.36 -2.63 36.10
N PHE A 13 6.60 -3.11 35.98
CA PHE A 13 7.33 -3.12 34.69
C PHE A 13 6.78 -4.14 33.68
N ALA A 14 6.30 -5.30 34.16
CA ALA A 14 5.71 -6.35 33.33
C ALA A 14 4.33 -5.93 32.78
N VAL A 15 3.52 -5.20 33.55
CA VAL A 15 2.20 -4.71 33.11
C VAL A 15 2.34 -3.60 32.07
N SER A 16 3.32 -2.71 32.20
CA SER A 16 3.54 -1.62 31.22
C SER A 16 4.07 -2.14 29.87
N SER A 17 4.88 -3.18 29.86
CA SER A 17 5.37 -3.78 28.60
C SER A 17 4.26 -4.52 27.83
N SER A 18 3.41 -5.28 28.50
CA SER A 18 2.32 -6.00 27.84
C SER A 18 1.27 -5.06 27.23
N SER A 19 0.96 -3.94 27.86
CA SER A 19 0.04 -2.94 27.30
C SER A 19 0.62 -2.27 26.03
N LEU A 20 1.91 -2.00 25.99
CA LEU A 20 2.57 -1.41 24.84
C LEU A 20 2.61 -2.36 23.62
N PHE A 21 2.83 -3.66 23.86
CA PHE A 21 2.77 -4.67 22.79
C PHE A 21 1.34 -4.83 22.25
N ALA A 22 0.34 -4.86 23.10
CA ALA A 22 -1.07 -4.91 22.70
C ALA A 22 -1.48 -3.69 21.87
N GLN A 23 -1.07 -2.50 22.26
CA GLN A 23 -1.34 -1.26 21.52
C GLN A 23 -0.68 -1.24 20.13
N LYS A 24 0.56 -1.73 20.00
CA LYS A 24 1.26 -1.85 18.72
C LYS A 24 0.59 -2.87 17.79
N ALA A 25 0.11 -3.99 18.33
CA ALA A 25 -0.61 -5.00 17.57
C ALA A 25 -1.96 -4.47 17.07
N ASP A 26 -2.70 -3.70 17.90
CA ASP A 26 -3.96 -3.07 17.51
C ASP A 26 -3.75 -2.03 16.38
N LEU A 27 -2.71 -1.20 16.48
CA LEU A 27 -2.35 -0.25 15.43
C LEU A 27 -2.03 -0.95 14.10
N ALA A 28 -1.23 -2.02 14.14
CA ALA A 28 -0.90 -2.80 12.95
C ALA A 28 -2.17 -3.38 12.29
N SER A 29 -3.07 -3.96 13.08
CA SER A 29 -4.35 -4.49 12.60
C SER A 29 -5.24 -3.41 11.97
N LYS A 30 -5.33 -2.23 12.59
CA LYS A 30 -6.07 -1.08 12.03
C LYS A 30 -5.48 -0.62 10.71
N ASN A 31 -4.16 -0.51 10.63
CA ASN A 31 -3.46 -0.10 9.41
C ASN A 31 -3.66 -1.10 8.27
N ILE A 32 -3.61 -2.40 8.55
CA ILE A 32 -3.90 -3.46 7.55
C ILE A 32 -5.33 -3.30 7.00
N LYS A 33 -6.33 -3.20 7.87
CA LYS A 33 -7.74 -3.06 7.45
C LYS A 33 -7.96 -1.80 6.63
N PHE A 34 -7.46 -0.66 7.09
CA PHE A 34 -7.54 0.62 6.38
C PHE A 34 -6.92 0.52 4.99
N TYR A 35 -5.68 0.07 4.92
CA TYR A 35 -4.90 0.03 3.69
C TYR A 35 -5.48 -0.95 2.67
N SER A 36 -5.90 -2.13 3.11
CA SER A 36 -6.54 -3.13 2.24
C SER A 36 -7.85 -2.61 1.66
N HIS A 37 -8.68 -1.93 2.47
CA HIS A 37 -9.93 -1.33 2.01
C HIS A 37 -9.68 -0.23 0.96
N VAL A 38 -8.70 0.65 1.19
CA VAL A 38 -8.36 1.71 0.23
C VAL A 38 -8.05 1.10 -1.15
N TRP A 39 -7.18 0.11 -1.21
CA TRP A 39 -6.75 -0.46 -2.49
C TRP A 39 -7.80 -1.34 -3.17
N GLU A 40 -8.66 -1.98 -2.40
CA GLU A 40 -9.86 -2.66 -2.94
C GLU A 40 -10.75 -1.65 -3.67
N VAL A 41 -11.09 -0.54 -3.03
CA VAL A 41 -11.95 0.50 -3.60
C VAL A 41 -11.30 1.18 -4.80
N VAL A 42 -10.01 1.48 -4.73
CA VAL A 42 -9.29 2.18 -5.81
C VAL A 42 -9.18 1.32 -7.06
N LEU A 43 -8.66 0.11 -6.94
CA LEU A 43 -8.27 -0.68 -8.11
C LEU A 43 -9.39 -1.60 -8.61
N ASN A 44 -10.19 -2.19 -7.74
CA ASN A 44 -11.28 -3.07 -8.16
C ASN A 44 -12.55 -2.27 -8.50
N GLU A 45 -12.92 -1.28 -7.67
CA GLU A 45 -14.12 -0.49 -7.94
C GLU A 45 -13.86 0.75 -8.83
N GLY A 46 -12.60 1.13 -9.04
CA GLY A 46 -12.23 2.28 -9.88
C GLY A 46 -12.50 3.64 -9.23
N ARG A 47 -12.63 3.71 -7.91
CA ARG A 47 -12.95 4.92 -7.17
C ARG A 47 -11.71 5.59 -6.59
N ALA A 48 -11.02 6.41 -7.41
CA ALA A 48 -9.81 7.13 -6.97
C ALA A 48 -10.07 8.18 -5.89
N ASN A 49 -11.29 8.66 -5.76
CA ASN A 49 -11.65 9.73 -4.81
C ASN A 49 -11.42 9.36 -3.34
N ILE A 50 -11.42 8.07 -2.98
CA ILE A 50 -11.07 7.63 -1.62
C ILE A 50 -9.63 8.03 -1.24
N LEU A 51 -8.73 8.15 -2.21
CA LEU A 51 -7.34 8.55 -2.00
C LEU A 51 -7.21 9.96 -1.45
N ASP A 52 -8.20 10.84 -1.72
CA ASP A 52 -8.20 12.20 -1.18
C ASP A 52 -8.26 12.21 0.36
N THR A 53 -8.98 11.26 0.93
CA THR A 53 -9.04 11.08 2.38
C THR A 53 -7.97 10.13 2.91
N ALA A 54 -7.43 9.24 2.09
CA ALA A 54 -6.45 8.24 2.50
C ALA A 54 -5.02 8.77 2.55
N TYR A 55 -4.61 9.61 1.60
CA TYR A 55 -3.26 10.19 1.57
C TYR A 55 -3.10 11.40 2.50
N ALA A 56 -1.90 11.54 3.06
CA ALA A 56 -1.46 12.80 3.67
C ALA A 56 -1.19 13.84 2.59
N GLU A 57 -1.33 15.14 2.90
CA GLU A 57 -1.05 16.23 1.94
C GLU A 57 0.39 16.17 1.40
N THR A 58 1.32 15.75 2.23
CA THR A 58 2.76 15.62 1.92
C THR A 58 3.16 14.21 1.49
N ALA A 59 2.22 13.36 1.04
CA ALA A 59 2.51 11.99 0.67
C ALA A 59 3.59 11.90 -0.43
N ILE A 60 4.38 10.83 -0.37
CA ILE A 60 5.46 10.55 -1.32
C ILE A 60 5.29 9.13 -1.85
N LEU A 61 5.30 8.99 -3.18
CA LEU A 61 5.54 7.71 -3.84
C LEU A 61 7.01 7.67 -4.28
N HIS A 62 7.73 6.65 -3.83
CA HIS A 62 9.12 6.44 -4.19
C HIS A 62 9.22 5.85 -5.60
N THR A 63 8.83 6.64 -6.58
CA THR A 63 8.99 6.40 -8.03
C THR A 63 10.28 7.04 -8.55
N VAL A 64 10.63 6.89 -9.81
CA VAL A 64 11.78 7.55 -10.42
C VAL A 64 11.31 8.37 -11.63
N PRO A 65 11.29 9.71 -11.52
CA PRO A 65 11.53 10.56 -10.34
C PRO A 65 10.45 10.39 -9.25
N GLU A 66 10.74 10.81 -8.01
CA GLU A 66 9.75 10.75 -6.92
C GLU A 66 8.49 11.55 -7.21
N THR A 67 7.33 10.96 -6.91
CA THR A 67 6.03 11.64 -6.99
C THR A 67 5.68 12.19 -5.61
N LYS A 68 5.57 13.52 -5.49
CA LYS A 68 5.36 14.22 -4.21
C LYS A 68 4.04 14.96 -4.18
N GLY A 69 3.40 14.92 -3.02
CA GLY A 69 2.13 15.59 -2.74
C GLY A 69 0.92 14.74 -3.12
N LYS A 70 -0.14 14.85 -2.31
CA LYS A 70 -1.37 14.06 -2.43
C LYS A 70 -1.95 14.06 -3.84
N ALA A 71 -2.11 15.23 -4.45
CA ALA A 71 -2.70 15.35 -5.78
C ALA A 71 -1.93 14.56 -6.85
N ASN A 72 -0.60 14.61 -6.81
CA ASN A 72 0.25 13.89 -7.75
C ASN A 72 0.22 12.37 -7.49
N CYS A 73 0.15 11.94 -6.21
CA CYS A 73 -0.01 10.53 -5.86
C CYS A 73 -1.35 9.97 -6.38
N ILE A 74 -2.43 10.74 -6.24
CA ILE A 74 -3.75 10.38 -6.79
C ILE A 74 -3.69 10.28 -8.32
N ALA A 75 -3.10 11.26 -8.99
CA ALA A 75 -2.94 11.26 -10.44
C ALA A 75 -2.12 10.04 -10.92
N TYR A 76 -1.06 9.67 -10.21
CA TYR A 76 -0.26 8.49 -10.51
C TYR A 76 -1.12 7.22 -10.55
N TYR A 77 -1.87 6.93 -9.51
CA TYR A 77 -2.69 5.71 -9.46
C TYR A 77 -3.94 5.78 -10.34
N THR A 78 -4.43 6.99 -10.66
CA THR A 78 -5.52 7.17 -11.62
C THR A 78 -5.15 6.60 -13.00
N ASN A 79 -3.87 6.61 -13.40
CA ASN A 79 -3.44 5.98 -14.65
C ASN A 79 -3.76 4.47 -14.70
N TYR A 80 -3.70 3.76 -13.58
CA TYR A 80 -4.08 2.34 -13.53
C TYR A 80 -5.58 2.15 -13.71
N ILE A 81 -6.40 3.08 -13.21
CA ILE A 81 -7.86 3.03 -13.33
C ILE A 81 -8.27 3.32 -14.78
N THR A 82 -7.71 4.36 -15.39
CA THR A 82 -8.06 4.82 -16.74
C THR A 82 -7.38 3.99 -17.84
N GLY A 83 -6.19 3.47 -17.57
CA GLY A 83 -5.43 2.68 -18.53
C GLY A 83 -5.91 1.25 -18.70
N PHE A 84 -6.54 0.68 -17.67
CA PHE A 84 -6.92 -0.75 -17.68
C PHE A 84 -8.41 -0.97 -17.44
N SER A 85 -9.01 -1.85 -18.24
CA SER A 85 -10.32 -2.45 -17.99
C SER A 85 -10.19 -3.84 -17.37
N ASN A 86 -11.30 -4.41 -16.90
CA ASN A 86 -11.36 -5.74 -16.29
C ASN A 86 -10.33 -5.95 -15.18
N ARG A 87 -10.09 -4.88 -14.42
CA ARG A 87 -9.09 -4.88 -13.35
C ARG A 87 -9.47 -5.86 -12.25
N GLN A 88 -8.47 -6.58 -11.76
CA GLN A 88 -8.53 -7.41 -10.57
C GLN A 88 -7.26 -7.14 -9.76
N PHE A 89 -7.42 -6.52 -8.62
CA PHE A 89 -6.34 -6.33 -7.66
C PHE A 89 -6.54 -7.28 -6.49
N ILE A 90 -5.66 -8.26 -6.36
CA ILE A 90 -5.76 -9.35 -5.40
C ILE A 90 -4.66 -9.17 -4.36
N VAL A 91 -5.05 -8.81 -3.15
CA VAL A 91 -4.13 -8.80 -2.01
C VAL A 91 -3.94 -10.24 -1.53
N LYS A 92 -2.73 -10.76 -1.64
CA LYS A 92 -2.38 -12.14 -1.24
C LYS A 92 -2.03 -12.21 0.23
N GLU A 93 -1.18 -11.29 0.68
CA GLU A 93 -0.74 -11.19 2.08
C GLU A 93 -0.46 -9.75 2.46
N THR A 94 -0.63 -9.43 3.74
CA THR A 94 -0.30 -8.13 4.30
C THR A 94 0.30 -8.30 5.69
N PHE A 95 1.44 -7.67 5.91
CA PHE A 95 2.14 -7.63 7.20
C PHE A 95 2.26 -6.19 7.67
N ALA A 96 2.16 -5.95 8.97
CA ALA A 96 2.39 -4.62 9.52
C ALA A 96 3.13 -4.69 10.86
N GLN A 97 4.00 -3.71 11.07
CA GLN A 97 4.66 -3.47 12.34
C GLN A 97 4.66 -1.96 12.63
N GLY A 98 3.87 -1.55 13.63
CA GLY A 98 3.66 -0.13 13.91
C GLY A 98 3.06 0.59 12.70
N ASN A 99 3.78 1.58 12.20
CA ASN A 99 3.36 2.41 11.05
C ASN A 99 3.76 1.85 9.69
N LYS A 100 4.62 0.84 9.65
CA LYS A 100 5.09 0.22 8.39
C LYS A 100 4.22 -0.97 8.02
N LEU A 101 3.90 -1.06 6.74
CA LEU A 101 3.09 -2.14 6.18
C LEU A 101 3.76 -2.66 4.90
N VAL A 102 3.70 -3.97 4.71
CA VAL A 102 4.10 -4.65 3.47
C VAL A 102 2.89 -5.39 2.94
N LYS A 103 2.55 -5.17 1.67
CA LYS A 103 1.45 -5.82 0.96
C LYS A 103 2.00 -6.59 -0.23
N TYR A 104 1.79 -7.91 -0.27
CA TYR A 104 2.03 -8.75 -1.43
C TYR A 104 0.75 -8.85 -2.25
N TRP A 105 0.82 -8.56 -3.55
CA TRP A 105 -0.35 -8.42 -4.39
C TRP A 105 -0.16 -8.97 -5.81
N GLN A 106 -1.28 -9.16 -6.51
CA GLN A 106 -1.36 -9.44 -7.93
C GLN A 106 -2.29 -8.43 -8.58
N PHE A 107 -1.89 -7.88 -9.70
CA PHE A 107 -2.72 -7.02 -10.55
C PHE A 107 -2.93 -7.67 -11.91
N LYS A 108 -4.19 -7.78 -12.31
CA LYS A 108 -4.61 -8.21 -13.64
C LYS A 108 -5.44 -7.12 -14.29
N GLY A 109 -5.38 -7.02 -15.61
CA GLY A 109 -6.19 -6.08 -16.36
C GLY A 109 -5.91 -6.14 -17.84
N LYS A 110 -6.77 -5.50 -18.63
CA LYS A 110 -6.56 -5.32 -20.07
C LYS A 110 -6.24 -3.87 -20.35
N HIS A 111 -5.13 -3.59 -21.02
CA HIS A 111 -4.69 -2.24 -21.35
C HIS A 111 -5.54 -1.67 -22.49
N THR A 112 -6.60 -0.95 -22.15
CA THR A 112 -7.62 -0.44 -23.08
C THR A 112 -7.70 1.08 -23.13
N GLY A 113 -7.00 1.79 -22.26
CA GLY A 113 -6.92 3.24 -22.22
C GLY A 113 -5.49 3.74 -22.27
N THR A 114 -5.29 5.04 -22.17
CA THR A 114 -3.95 5.63 -22.07
C THR A 114 -3.38 5.39 -20.68
N PHE A 115 -2.15 4.85 -20.62
CA PHE A 115 -1.43 4.56 -19.39
C PHE A 115 -0.07 5.26 -19.41
N PHE A 116 0.15 6.27 -18.55
CA PHE A 116 1.34 7.14 -18.56
C PHE A 116 1.76 7.62 -19.95
N GLY A 117 0.77 8.07 -20.77
CA GLY A 117 1.01 8.53 -22.14
C GLY A 117 1.13 7.43 -23.18
N ILE A 118 1.15 6.15 -22.81
CA ILE A 118 1.20 5.01 -23.70
C ILE A 118 -0.22 4.72 -24.20
N PRO A 119 -0.48 4.74 -25.53
CA PRO A 119 -1.78 4.37 -26.08
C PRO A 119 -2.15 2.91 -25.79
N ALA A 120 -3.45 2.61 -25.76
CA ALA A 120 -3.98 1.27 -25.53
C ALA A 120 -3.35 0.21 -26.46
N THR A 121 -2.76 -0.82 -25.89
CA THR A 121 -2.19 -1.95 -26.64
C THR A 121 -3.16 -3.11 -26.80
N ASN A 122 -4.29 -3.09 -26.07
CA ASN A 122 -5.28 -4.18 -26.00
C ASN A 122 -4.71 -5.52 -25.50
N LYS A 123 -3.56 -5.49 -24.82
CA LYS A 123 -2.93 -6.65 -24.21
C LYS A 123 -3.44 -6.85 -22.79
N ASP A 124 -3.47 -8.10 -22.37
CA ASP A 124 -3.73 -8.47 -20.97
C ASP A 124 -2.42 -8.45 -20.19
N VAL A 125 -2.51 -8.05 -18.92
CA VAL A 125 -1.39 -8.08 -17.98
C VAL A 125 -1.79 -8.90 -16.76
N ASP A 126 -0.79 -9.62 -16.21
CA ASP A 126 -0.88 -10.36 -14.95
C ASP A 126 0.47 -10.27 -14.25
N VAL A 127 0.58 -9.36 -13.31
CA VAL A 127 1.82 -9.09 -12.59
C VAL A 127 1.63 -9.24 -11.09
N ILE A 128 2.68 -9.70 -10.43
CA ILE A 128 2.76 -9.75 -8.98
C ILE A 128 3.75 -8.71 -8.47
N GLY A 129 3.50 -8.21 -7.30
CA GLY A 129 4.38 -7.21 -6.70
C GLY A 129 4.20 -7.10 -5.20
N CYS A 130 4.99 -6.23 -4.65
CA CYS A 130 5.01 -5.91 -3.22
C CYS A 130 5.01 -4.39 -3.05
N THR A 131 4.22 -3.88 -2.13
CA THR A 131 4.24 -2.46 -1.73
C THR A 131 4.74 -2.36 -0.31
N ILE A 132 5.67 -1.44 -0.05
CA ILE A 132 5.99 -0.97 1.30
C ILE A 132 5.30 0.36 1.51
N ALA A 133 4.49 0.48 2.57
CA ALA A 133 3.77 1.70 2.89
C ALA A 133 4.05 2.17 4.32
N THR A 134 4.00 3.48 4.54
CA THR A 134 4.02 4.11 5.86
C THR A 134 2.68 4.77 6.11
N ILE A 135 2.04 4.44 7.25
CA ILE A 135 0.75 4.99 7.64
C ILE A 135 0.92 5.71 8.98
N VAL A 136 0.66 7.01 8.98
CA VAL A 136 0.75 7.86 10.18
C VAL A 136 -0.60 8.54 10.40
N ASN A 137 -1.14 8.41 11.60
CA ASN A 137 -2.43 9.00 11.98
C ASN A 137 -3.57 8.65 11.00
N GLY A 138 -3.61 7.39 10.51
CA GLY A 138 -4.62 6.93 9.57
C GLY A 138 -4.50 7.51 8.16
N LYS A 139 -3.34 8.04 7.79
CA LYS A 139 -3.02 8.54 6.45
C LYS A 139 -1.81 7.83 5.88
N ILE A 140 -1.84 7.51 4.60
CA ILE A 140 -0.68 7.02 3.86
C ILE A 140 0.25 8.20 3.64
N THR A 141 1.47 8.12 4.16
CA THR A 141 2.49 9.16 4.02
C THR A 141 3.57 8.81 3.00
N GLU A 142 3.83 7.52 2.81
CA GLU A 142 4.82 7.03 1.86
C GLU A 142 4.37 5.68 1.28
N GLU A 143 4.70 5.45 0.01
CA GLU A 143 4.56 4.16 -0.65
C GLU A 143 5.69 3.91 -1.64
N GLN A 144 6.05 2.65 -1.78
CA GLN A 144 6.97 2.17 -2.81
C GLN A 144 6.49 0.82 -3.32
N ASP A 145 6.21 0.75 -4.62
CA ASP A 145 5.85 -0.48 -5.31
C ASP A 145 7.10 -1.14 -5.91
N PHE A 146 7.16 -2.46 -5.77
CA PHE A 146 8.17 -3.32 -6.37
C PHE A 146 7.47 -4.41 -7.18
N PHE A 147 7.73 -4.45 -8.46
CA PHE A 147 7.28 -5.51 -9.37
C PHE A 147 8.23 -5.60 -10.56
N ASP A 148 8.14 -6.65 -11.33
CA ASP A 148 8.97 -6.82 -12.52
C ASP A 148 8.47 -5.90 -13.65
N ASN A 149 9.13 -4.75 -13.80
CA ASN A 149 8.83 -3.78 -14.84
C ASN A 149 9.12 -4.31 -16.23
N LEU A 150 10.13 -5.17 -16.39
CA LEU A 150 10.47 -5.76 -17.69
C LEU A 150 9.36 -6.70 -18.15
N GLU A 151 8.93 -7.62 -17.27
CA GLU A 151 7.82 -8.53 -17.55
C GLU A 151 6.54 -7.75 -17.86
N PHE A 152 6.25 -6.68 -17.11
CA PHE A 152 5.09 -5.83 -17.35
C PHE A 152 5.11 -5.18 -18.74
N LEU A 153 6.25 -4.61 -19.15
CA LEU A 153 6.41 -4.00 -20.46
C LEU A 153 6.36 -5.03 -21.61
N GLN A 154 6.86 -6.24 -21.37
CA GLN A 154 6.76 -7.36 -22.33
C GLN A 154 5.31 -7.83 -22.50
N GLN A 155 4.55 -7.92 -21.40
CA GLN A 155 3.12 -8.25 -21.46
C GLN A 155 2.33 -7.18 -22.22
N LEU A 156 2.67 -5.90 -22.05
CA LEU A 156 2.09 -4.81 -22.82
C LEU A 156 2.50 -4.82 -24.32
N GLY A 157 3.49 -5.63 -24.70
CA GLY A 157 4.01 -5.67 -26.05
C GLY A 157 4.91 -4.47 -26.43
N LEU A 158 5.45 -3.77 -25.43
CA LEU A 158 6.33 -2.60 -25.61
C LEU A 158 7.81 -2.99 -25.63
N MET A 159 8.14 -4.20 -25.22
CA MET A 159 9.48 -4.77 -25.28
C MET A 159 9.42 -6.21 -25.81
N ALA A 160 10.46 -6.63 -26.52
CA ALA A 160 10.62 -8.02 -26.95
C ALA A 160 10.81 -8.95 -25.74
N ARG A 161 10.28 -10.17 -25.84
CA ARG A 161 10.56 -11.27 -24.90
C ARG A 161 11.91 -11.89 -25.15
#